data_ddf386f5662e58f1d3a23a3a640b79e1
#
_entry.id   ddf386f5662e58f1d3a23a3a640b79e1
#
_cell.length_a   1.000
_cell.length_b   1.000
_cell.length_c   1.000
_cell.angle_alpha   90.00
_cell.angle_beta   90.00
_cell.angle_gamma   90.00
#
_symmetry.space_group_name_H-M   'P 1'
#
loop_
_entity.id
_entity.type
_entity.pdbx_description
1 polymer ?
#
loop_
_entity_poly.entity_id
_entity_poly.type
_entity_poly.pdbx_seq_one_letter_code
_entity_poly.pdbx_strand_id
1 'polypeptide(L)'
;MLKGEYSENVGSNIDSWSMRQPLGVCVGISPFNFPAMVPMWMFVMSIACGNSFILKPSEKDPTVPYMMGDLLREAGLPDGVFNVVNGDKEAVDLLITDPEVASVSFVGSTPVAEYIYHTSSKHNKRVQSLGGAKNHMVVMPDADLDQVVDGLIGAGYGSAGERCMALSVAVAVGDVGDKLIEKLTPRVQGLKVGPGTDPEVEMGPLISDVHLSKVKSYVDSGVAEGADLIVDGRSISLQGYENGYFIGGCLFDHVKEDMKIYREEIFGPVLSVVRQPTFDDALKMVNDHEFGNGTTIYTRDGDTARAFANQCKIGMVGVNVPIPVPMAFHSFGGWKRSLFGDHAMHGMDGVRFFTRLKTVTSRWPTGIRKGAEFTIPTMK
;
A
#
# COMPACT_ATOMS: atom_id res chain seq x y z
N MET A 1 -9.47 18.36 -11.32
CA MET A 1 -10.03 17.13 -10.77
C MET A 1 -11.31 17.35 -9.95
N LEU A 2 -11.51 18.50 -9.33
CA LEU A 2 -12.77 18.87 -8.65
C LEU A 2 -13.85 19.25 -9.68
N LYS A 3 -14.33 18.25 -10.45
CA LYS A 3 -15.36 18.45 -11.45
C LYS A 3 -16.75 18.20 -10.84
N GLY A 4 -17.73 19.02 -11.26
CA GLY A 4 -19.14 18.73 -11.09
C GLY A 4 -19.79 18.38 -12.43
N GLU A 5 -21.06 18.10 -12.38
CA GLU A 5 -21.91 17.82 -13.53
C GLU A 5 -23.02 18.87 -13.59
N TYR A 6 -23.40 19.27 -14.79
CA TYR A 6 -24.48 20.27 -15.01
C TYR A 6 -25.45 19.75 -16.05
N SER A 7 -26.72 19.83 -15.75
CA SER A 7 -27.83 19.49 -16.64
C SER A 7 -28.80 20.67 -16.73
N GLU A 8 -28.89 21.24 -17.92
CA GLU A 8 -29.76 22.36 -18.19
C GLU A 8 -31.16 21.88 -18.51
N ASN A 9 -32.17 22.59 -18.01
CA ASN A 9 -33.56 22.42 -18.37
C ASN A 9 -34.10 20.98 -18.19
N VAL A 10 -33.76 20.34 -17.06
CA VAL A 10 -34.24 19.00 -16.69
C VAL A 10 -35.74 18.97 -16.39
N GLY A 11 -36.37 20.13 -16.32
CA GLY A 11 -37.81 20.41 -16.24
C GLY A 11 -38.05 21.85 -16.68
N SER A 12 -39.30 22.34 -16.66
CA SER A 12 -39.63 23.70 -17.11
C SER A 12 -38.91 24.75 -16.27
N ASN A 13 -37.85 25.38 -16.84
CA ASN A 13 -36.98 26.36 -16.20
C ASN A 13 -36.23 25.80 -14.96
N ILE A 14 -35.93 24.51 -14.97
CA ILE A 14 -35.22 23.86 -13.88
C ILE A 14 -33.85 23.34 -14.38
N ASP A 15 -32.79 23.76 -13.73
CA ASP A 15 -31.47 23.23 -13.91
C ASP A 15 -31.06 22.40 -12.69
N SER A 16 -30.22 21.41 -12.90
CA SER A 16 -29.65 20.60 -11.84
C SER A 16 -28.16 20.46 -12.05
N TRP A 17 -27.36 20.65 -10.97
CA TRP A 17 -25.94 20.46 -11.04
C TRP A 17 -25.37 19.88 -9.76
N SER A 18 -24.23 19.25 -9.86
CA SER A 18 -23.47 18.77 -8.72
C SER A 18 -22.13 19.48 -8.60
N MET A 19 -21.65 19.61 -7.37
CA MET A 19 -20.31 20.15 -7.07
C MET A 19 -19.67 19.36 -5.96
N ARG A 20 -18.34 19.25 -5.99
CA ARG A 20 -17.58 18.65 -4.89
C ARG A 20 -17.21 19.69 -3.86
N GLN A 21 -17.43 19.36 -2.61
CA GLN A 21 -17.06 20.18 -1.46
C GLN A 21 -16.12 19.40 -0.53
N PRO A 22 -15.23 20.08 0.22
CA PRO A 22 -14.38 19.45 1.20
C PRO A 22 -15.18 18.73 2.29
N LEU A 23 -14.55 17.78 2.96
CA LEU A 23 -15.10 17.08 4.11
C LEU A 23 -15.01 17.92 5.39
N GLY A 24 -13.91 18.64 5.58
CA GLY A 24 -13.57 19.38 6.80
C GLY A 24 -12.22 18.94 7.37
N VAL A 25 -12.18 18.44 8.62
CA VAL A 25 -10.97 17.94 9.25
C VAL A 25 -10.71 16.49 8.81
N CYS A 26 -9.54 16.23 8.25
CA CYS A 26 -9.10 14.91 7.83
C CYS A 26 -7.86 14.49 8.63
N VAL A 27 -7.76 13.21 8.93
CA VAL A 27 -6.64 12.63 9.68
C VAL A 27 -5.87 11.63 8.82
N GLY A 28 -4.55 11.66 8.92
CA GLY A 28 -3.66 10.63 8.37
C GLY A 28 -2.78 10.02 9.47
N ILE A 29 -2.68 8.71 9.48
CA ILE A 29 -1.82 7.94 10.38
C ILE A 29 -0.87 7.15 9.52
N SER A 30 0.43 7.49 9.57
CA SER A 30 1.44 6.96 8.65
C SER A 30 2.44 6.03 9.33
N PRO A 31 2.98 5.05 8.57
CA PRO A 31 3.98 4.11 9.05
C PRO A 31 5.40 4.71 9.00
N PHE A 32 6.36 3.95 9.53
CA PHE A 32 7.77 4.35 9.59
C PHE A 32 8.54 4.16 8.28
N ASN A 33 8.15 3.20 7.44
CA ASN A 33 8.97 2.73 6.33
C ASN A 33 9.07 3.70 5.13
N PHE A 34 8.14 4.64 5.02
CA PHE A 34 8.14 5.73 4.04
C PHE A 34 7.65 7.03 4.68
N PRO A 35 8.48 7.66 5.56
CA PRO A 35 8.04 8.79 6.38
C PRO A 35 7.77 10.09 5.61
N ALA A 36 8.23 10.16 4.36
CA ALA A 36 7.91 11.26 3.43
C ALA A 36 6.75 10.91 2.50
N MET A 37 6.89 9.80 1.76
CA MET A 37 6.01 9.48 0.64
C MET A 37 4.58 9.15 1.09
N VAL A 38 4.42 8.32 2.11
CA VAL A 38 3.09 7.89 2.56
C VAL A 38 2.27 9.04 3.16
N PRO A 39 2.81 9.91 4.02
CA PRO A 39 2.10 11.13 4.43
C PRO A 39 1.64 11.98 3.25
N MET A 40 2.50 12.16 2.22
CA MET A 40 2.15 12.96 1.04
C MET A 40 1.02 12.35 0.21
N TRP A 41 0.83 11.05 0.22
CA TRP A 41 -0.34 10.43 -0.41
C TRP A 41 -1.66 10.90 0.22
N MET A 42 -1.63 11.22 1.51
CA MET A 42 -2.79 11.58 2.31
C MET A 42 -3.02 13.10 2.31
N PHE A 43 -2.08 13.88 2.86
CA PHE A 43 -2.31 15.30 3.13
C PHE A 43 -2.34 16.16 1.87
N VAL A 44 -1.50 15.86 0.87
CA VAL A 44 -1.45 16.68 -0.36
C VAL A 44 -2.79 16.67 -1.08
N MET A 45 -3.38 15.49 -1.25
CA MET A 45 -4.69 15.36 -1.88
C MET A 45 -5.79 16.00 -1.02
N SER A 46 -5.74 15.81 0.29
CA SER A 46 -6.71 16.36 1.23
C SER A 46 -6.72 17.90 1.19
N ILE A 47 -5.56 18.52 1.31
CA ILE A 47 -5.40 19.98 1.27
C ILE A 47 -5.80 20.54 -0.11
N ALA A 48 -5.38 19.90 -1.20
CA ALA A 48 -5.80 20.28 -2.55
C ALA A 48 -7.31 20.21 -2.77
N CYS A 49 -8.03 19.40 -2.00
CA CYS A 49 -9.47 19.33 -1.99
C CYS A 49 -10.15 20.33 -1.03
N GLY A 50 -9.39 21.17 -0.34
CA GLY A 50 -9.89 22.24 0.54
C GLY A 50 -10.12 21.83 2.00
N ASN A 51 -9.51 20.73 2.46
CA ASN A 51 -9.62 20.27 3.85
C ASN A 51 -8.46 20.79 4.71
N SER A 52 -8.65 20.82 6.02
CA SER A 52 -7.55 20.81 6.99
C SER A 52 -7.12 19.37 7.26
N PHE A 53 -5.86 19.19 7.63
CA PHE A 53 -5.28 17.87 7.80
C PHE A 53 -4.44 17.77 9.08
N ILE A 54 -4.66 16.67 9.81
CA ILE A 54 -3.86 16.30 10.98
C ILE A 54 -3.09 15.03 10.63
N LEU A 55 -1.76 15.12 10.64
CA LEU A 55 -0.87 13.97 10.44
C LEU A 55 -0.37 13.45 11.78
N LYS A 56 -0.62 12.19 12.07
CA LYS A 56 0.04 11.43 13.15
C LYS A 56 1.11 10.53 12.50
N PRO A 57 2.39 10.93 12.51
CA PRO A 57 3.47 10.11 11.98
C PRO A 57 3.77 8.92 12.89
N SER A 58 4.61 7.99 12.41
CA SER A 58 5.19 6.97 13.26
C SER A 58 6.01 7.61 14.40
N GLU A 59 5.85 7.11 15.60
CA GLU A 59 6.65 7.51 16.77
C GLU A 59 8.13 7.13 16.64
N LYS A 60 8.47 6.26 15.67
CA LYS A 60 9.84 5.78 15.45
C LYS A 60 10.68 6.72 14.61
N ASP A 61 10.05 7.49 13.72
CA ASP A 61 10.74 8.42 12.83
C ASP A 61 9.90 9.67 12.49
N PRO A 62 9.58 10.50 13.48
CA PRO A 62 8.70 11.66 13.29
C PRO A 62 9.37 12.86 12.61
N THR A 63 10.69 12.85 12.42
CA THR A 63 11.46 14.02 11.97
C THR A 63 11.04 14.50 10.58
N VAL A 64 10.89 13.62 9.62
CA VAL A 64 10.56 13.99 8.24
C VAL A 64 9.17 14.66 8.14
N PRO A 65 8.10 14.15 8.77
CA PRO A 65 6.81 14.86 8.85
C PRO A 65 6.88 16.27 9.45
N TYR A 66 7.72 16.50 10.46
CA TYR A 66 7.96 17.85 10.98
C TYR A 66 8.61 18.77 9.96
N MET A 67 9.67 18.30 9.29
CA MET A 67 10.34 19.08 8.23
C MET A 67 9.35 19.42 7.11
N MET A 68 8.41 18.53 6.77
CA MET A 68 7.35 18.83 5.81
C MET A 68 6.44 19.96 6.28
N GLY A 69 6.07 19.98 7.57
CA GLY A 69 5.29 21.06 8.15
C GLY A 69 6.00 22.40 8.06
N ASP A 70 7.28 22.45 8.35
CA ASP A 70 8.10 23.66 8.20
C ASP A 70 8.19 24.12 6.74
N LEU A 71 8.44 23.23 5.79
CA LEU A 71 8.48 23.54 4.36
C LEU A 71 7.14 24.06 3.84
N LEU A 72 6.02 23.48 4.28
CA LEU A 72 4.68 23.96 3.90
C LEU A 72 4.41 25.36 4.45
N ARG A 73 4.81 25.65 5.68
CA ARG A 73 4.73 27.00 6.28
C ARG A 73 5.58 28.00 5.51
N GLU A 74 6.82 27.67 5.17
CA GLU A 74 7.70 28.49 4.35
C GLU A 74 7.12 28.76 2.95
N ALA A 75 6.43 27.77 2.38
CA ALA A 75 5.73 27.90 1.11
C ALA A 75 4.45 28.75 1.19
N GLY A 76 4.06 29.22 2.38
CA GLY A 76 2.89 30.09 2.58
C GLY A 76 1.58 29.37 2.82
N LEU A 77 1.61 28.09 3.21
CA LEU A 77 0.40 27.40 3.64
C LEU A 77 -0.16 28.07 4.91
N PRO A 78 -1.45 28.46 4.95
CA PRO A 78 -2.03 29.09 6.14
C PRO A 78 -1.96 28.19 7.38
N ASP A 79 -1.77 28.82 8.55
CA ASP A 79 -1.75 28.13 9.83
C ASP A 79 -3.04 27.34 10.06
N GLY A 80 -2.91 26.14 10.64
CA GLY A 80 -4.02 25.24 10.92
C GLY A 80 -4.48 24.38 9.75
N VAL A 81 -4.00 24.60 8.51
CA VAL A 81 -4.34 23.75 7.36
C VAL A 81 -3.61 22.41 7.43
N PHE A 82 -2.34 22.40 7.84
CA PHE A 82 -1.57 21.19 8.08
C PHE A 82 -1.03 21.19 9.51
N ASN A 83 -1.27 20.10 10.24
CA ASN A 83 -0.90 19.94 11.64
C ASN A 83 -0.22 18.60 11.86
N VAL A 84 0.83 18.54 12.66
CA VAL A 84 1.51 17.28 13.04
C VAL A 84 1.31 17.03 14.52
N VAL A 85 0.79 15.85 14.85
CA VAL A 85 0.55 15.41 16.24
C VAL A 85 1.31 14.13 16.47
N ASN A 86 2.24 14.15 17.42
CA ASN A 86 2.95 12.94 17.85
C ASN A 86 2.17 12.17 18.90
N GLY A 87 2.51 10.92 19.04
CA GLY A 87 1.96 10.00 20.04
C GLY A 87 1.84 8.59 19.49
N ASP A 88 1.38 7.73 20.35
CA ASP A 88 1.15 6.32 20.07
C ASP A 88 -0.35 6.01 19.94
N LYS A 89 -0.77 4.86 20.48
CA LYS A 89 -2.17 4.39 20.43
C LYS A 89 -3.16 5.38 21.04
N GLU A 90 -2.81 6.09 22.12
CA GLU A 90 -3.73 7.04 22.78
C GLU A 90 -4.07 8.22 21.86
N ALA A 91 -3.06 8.77 21.19
CA ALA A 91 -3.27 9.83 20.20
C ALA A 91 -4.10 9.35 19.02
N VAL A 92 -3.86 8.13 18.55
CA VAL A 92 -4.65 7.50 17.47
C VAL A 92 -6.12 7.38 17.91
N ASP A 93 -6.38 6.83 19.08
CA ASP A 93 -7.74 6.58 19.59
C ASP A 93 -8.53 7.89 19.73
N LEU A 94 -7.89 8.96 20.21
CA LEU A 94 -8.52 10.29 20.26
C LEU A 94 -8.89 10.79 18.86
N LEU A 95 -7.96 10.74 17.92
CA LEU A 95 -8.18 11.25 16.57
C LEU A 95 -9.27 10.48 15.82
N ILE A 96 -9.30 9.14 15.93
CA ILE A 96 -10.27 8.32 15.20
C ILE A 96 -11.68 8.33 15.82
N THR A 97 -11.84 8.86 17.03
CA THR A 97 -13.14 8.96 17.72
C THR A 97 -13.64 10.40 17.83
N ASP A 98 -12.81 11.41 17.63
CA ASP A 98 -13.17 12.83 17.76
C ASP A 98 -14.28 13.21 16.77
N PRO A 99 -15.40 13.83 17.21
CA PRO A 99 -16.56 14.14 16.37
C PRO A 99 -16.26 15.13 15.22
N GLU A 100 -15.25 15.98 15.34
CA GLU A 100 -14.88 16.95 14.30
C GLU A 100 -14.12 16.32 13.14
N VAL A 101 -13.52 15.14 13.33
CA VAL A 101 -12.81 14.42 12.29
C VAL A 101 -13.78 13.76 11.33
N ALA A 102 -13.72 14.13 10.06
CA ALA A 102 -14.61 13.64 9.00
C ALA A 102 -14.06 12.39 8.28
N SER A 103 -12.75 12.25 8.17
CA SER A 103 -12.13 11.09 7.52
C SER A 103 -10.80 10.69 8.13
N VAL A 104 -10.49 9.40 8.00
CA VAL A 104 -9.25 8.80 8.48
C VAL A 104 -8.58 8.02 7.34
N SER A 105 -7.32 8.35 7.08
CA SER A 105 -6.43 7.60 6.19
C SER A 105 -5.36 6.90 7.02
N PHE A 106 -5.12 5.63 6.78
CA PHE A 106 -4.15 4.83 7.50
C PHE A 106 -3.34 3.93 6.56
N VAL A 107 -2.07 3.76 6.87
CA VAL A 107 -1.22 2.71 6.30
C VAL A 107 -0.42 2.06 7.43
N GLY A 108 -0.46 0.74 7.53
CA GLY A 108 0.29 -0.02 8.53
C GLY A 108 -0.08 -1.51 8.55
N SER A 109 0.16 -2.17 9.68
CA SER A 109 -0.13 -3.60 9.82
C SER A 109 -1.62 -3.92 9.77
N THR A 110 -1.99 -5.08 9.23
CA THR A 110 -3.39 -5.49 9.05
C THR A 110 -4.24 -5.45 10.32
N PRO A 111 -3.78 -5.94 11.50
CA PRO A 111 -4.59 -5.86 12.71
C PRO A 111 -4.91 -4.41 13.12
N VAL A 112 -3.96 -3.48 12.91
CA VAL A 112 -4.17 -2.06 13.20
C VAL A 112 -5.07 -1.42 12.15
N ALA A 113 -4.89 -1.76 10.87
CA ALA A 113 -5.75 -1.28 9.77
C ALA A 113 -7.22 -1.65 10.02
N GLU A 114 -7.48 -2.90 10.40
CA GLU A 114 -8.80 -3.41 10.72
C GLU A 114 -9.41 -2.71 11.94
N TYR A 115 -8.62 -2.52 13.01
CA TYR A 115 -9.02 -1.79 14.21
C TYR A 115 -9.43 -0.35 13.88
N ILE A 116 -8.60 0.38 13.12
CA ILE A 116 -8.87 1.76 12.72
C ILE A 116 -10.13 1.84 11.86
N TYR A 117 -10.27 0.92 10.89
CA TYR A 117 -11.45 0.87 10.04
C TYR A 117 -12.73 0.69 10.84
N HIS A 118 -12.79 -0.33 11.69
CA HIS A 118 -13.98 -0.61 12.49
C HIS A 118 -14.29 0.49 13.50
N THR A 119 -13.28 1.01 14.19
CA THR A 119 -13.47 2.07 15.19
C THR A 119 -13.94 3.37 14.55
N SER A 120 -13.27 3.81 13.49
CA SER A 120 -13.62 5.05 12.80
C SER A 120 -15.00 4.96 12.13
N SER A 121 -15.33 3.83 11.51
CA SER A 121 -16.65 3.60 10.89
C SER A 121 -17.77 3.61 11.93
N LYS A 122 -17.55 3.06 13.12
CA LYS A 122 -18.49 3.14 14.25
C LYS A 122 -18.77 4.58 14.68
N HIS A 123 -17.81 5.48 14.47
CA HIS A 123 -17.93 6.92 14.73
C HIS A 123 -18.32 7.74 13.48
N ASN A 124 -18.91 7.10 12.48
CA ASN A 124 -19.43 7.71 11.24
C ASN A 124 -18.37 8.44 10.39
N LYS A 125 -17.11 8.05 10.49
CA LYS A 125 -16.03 8.63 9.68
C LYS A 125 -15.85 7.87 8.37
N ARG A 126 -15.45 8.58 7.33
CA ARG A 126 -14.98 7.96 6.10
C ARG A 126 -13.57 7.40 6.33
N VAL A 127 -13.30 6.17 5.89
CA VAL A 127 -12.04 5.48 6.15
C VAL A 127 -11.46 4.89 4.88
N GLN A 128 -10.16 5.07 4.70
CA GLN A 128 -9.31 4.27 3.82
C GLN A 128 -8.13 3.75 4.66
N SER A 129 -8.10 2.45 4.90
CA SER A 129 -7.13 1.84 5.80
C SER A 129 -6.38 0.74 5.05
N LEU A 130 -5.12 1.01 4.69
CA LEU A 130 -4.26 0.09 3.95
C LEU A 130 -3.53 -0.81 4.95
N GLY A 131 -3.76 -2.11 4.81
CA GLY A 131 -3.17 -3.17 5.63
C GLY A 131 -1.93 -3.77 5.01
N GLY A 132 -1.58 -4.96 5.50
CA GLY A 132 -0.42 -5.73 5.07
C GLY A 132 -0.54 -6.33 3.68
N ALA A 133 0.51 -7.00 3.28
CA ALA A 133 0.65 -7.61 1.97
C ALA A 133 1.44 -8.92 2.01
N LYS A 134 1.24 -9.76 1.01
CA LYS A 134 2.08 -10.90 0.66
C LYS A 134 2.19 -10.94 -0.86
N ASN A 135 3.11 -10.14 -1.39
CA ASN A 135 3.18 -9.95 -2.84
C ASN A 135 3.96 -11.08 -3.50
N HIS A 136 3.39 -11.60 -4.58
CA HIS A 136 3.92 -12.73 -5.32
C HIS A 136 4.49 -12.27 -6.66
N MET A 137 5.65 -12.83 -7.05
CA MET A 137 6.14 -12.82 -8.43
C MET A 137 5.95 -14.20 -9.04
N VAL A 138 5.09 -14.32 -10.03
CA VAL A 138 4.94 -15.54 -10.83
C VAL A 138 6.01 -15.56 -11.91
N VAL A 139 6.84 -16.60 -11.92
CA VAL A 139 7.95 -16.77 -12.86
C VAL A 139 7.60 -17.92 -13.81
N MET A 140 7.31 -17.59 -15.06
CA MET A 140 7.00 -18.57 -16.09
C MET A 140 8.27 -19.22 -16.68
N PRO A 141 8.20 -20.44 -17.25
CA PRO A 141 9.36 -21.11 -17.82
C PRO A 141 10.07 -20.33 -18.95
N ASP A 142 9.34 -19.46 -19.66
CA ASP A 142 9.85 -18.62 -20.74
C ASP A 142 10.39 -17.26 -20.28
N ALA A 143 10.33 -16.98 -18.97
CA ALA A 143 10.78 -15.70 -18.41
C ALA A 143 12.29 -15.47 -18.59
N ASP A 144 12.68 -14.22 -18.71
CA ASP A 144 14.08 -13.81 -18.64
C ASP A 144 14.56 -13.87 -17.18
N LEU A 145 15.30 -14.93 -16.83
CA LEU A 145 15.73 -15.17 -15.47
C LEU A 145 16.70 -14.12 -14.92
N ASP A 146 17.45 -13.43 -15.75
CA ASP A 146 18.34 -12.35 -15.28
C ASP A 146 17.52 -11.15 -14.84
N GLN A 147 16.48 -10.78 -15.59
CA GLN A 147 15.51 -9.75 -15.20
C GLN A 147 14.69 -10.16 -13.97
N VAL A 148 14.30 -11.43 -13.87
CA VAL A 148 13.60 -11.98 -12.68
C VAL A 148 14.46 -11.83 -11.43
N VAL A 149 15.72 -12.23 -11.50
CA VAL A 149 16.66 -12.15 -10.37
C VAL A 149 16.90 -10.71 -9.94
N ASP A 150 17.17 -9.81 -10.89
CA ASP A 150 17.34 -8.39 -10.59
C ASP A 150 16.07 -7.80 -9.94
N GLY A 151 14.90 -8.15 -10.47
CA GLY A 151 13.61 -7.76 -9.91
C GLY A 151 13.39 -8.27 -8.48
N LEU A 152 13.70 -9.55 -8.22
CA LEU A 152 13.55 -10.15 -6.88
C LEU A 152 14.56 -9.59 -5.88
N ILE A 153 15.81 -9.35 -6.27
CA ILE A 153 16.82 -8.74 -5.39
C ILE A 153 16.38 -7.33 -4.99
N GLY A 154 16.06 -6.47 -5.97
CA GLY A 154 15.67 -5.10 -5.69
C GLY A 154 14.34 -4.97 -4.92
N ALA A 155 13.33 -5.78 -5.27
CA ALA A 155 12.01 -5.71 -4.67
C ALA A 155 11.86 -6.53 -3.37
N GLY A 156 12.62 -7.60 -3.21
CA GLY A 156 12.55 -8.46 -2.02
C GLY A 156 13.42 -7.98 -0.87
N TYR A 157 14.60 -7.44 -1.18
CA TYR A 157 15.59 -7.06 -0.17
C TYR A 157 15.79 -5.55 -0.03
N GLY A 158 15.40 -4.76 -1.02
CA GLY A 158 15.45 -3.30 -0.92
C GLY A 158 14.70 -2.78 0.30
N SER A 159 15.25 -1.78 1.00
CA SER A 159 14.78 -1.29 2.31
C SER A 159 14.63 -2.43 3.35
N ALA A 160 15.53 -3.40 3.34
CA ALA A 160 15.51 -4.59 4.21
C ALA A 160 14.16 -5.36 4.16
N GLY A 161 13.45 -5.34 3.02
CA GLY A 161 12.13 -5.96 2.86
C GLY A 161 10.99 -5.24 3.57
N GLU A 162 11.23 -4.08 4.18
CA GLU A 162 10.22 -3.29 4.91
C GLU A 162 9.42 -2.37 3.95
N ARG A 163 8.91 -2.93 2.86
CA ARG A 163 8.05 -2.24 1.90
C ARG A 163 6.70 -2.95 1.78
N CYS A 164 5.61 -2.19 1.75
CA CYS A 164 4.27 -2.73 1.47
C CYS A 164 4.17 -3.41 0.08
N MET A 165 5.03 -3.02 -0.85
CA MET A 165 5.12 -3.59 -2.20
C MET A 165 6.30 -4.55 -2.38
N ALA A 166 7.03 -4.91 -1.30
CA ALA A 166 8.12 -5.89 -1.38
C ALA A 166 7.61 -7.22 -1.92
N LEU A 167 8.39 -7.84 -2.81
CA LEU A 167 8.15 -9.20 -3.25
C LEU A 167 8.69 -10.16 -2.19
N SER A 168 7.81 -10.87 -1.52
CA SER A 168 8.17 -11.82 -0.46
C SER A 168 8.02 -13.28 -0.87
N VAL A 169 7.37 -13.52 -2.03
CA VAL A 169 7.18 -14.85 -2.61
C VAL A 169 7.51 -14.83 -4.09
N ALA A 170 8.37 -15.75 -4.53
CA ALA A 170 8.58 -16.09 -5.94
C ALA A 170 7.90 -17.44 -6.22
N VAL A 171 6.94 -17.44 -7.15
CA VAL A 171 6.22 -18.66 -7.58
C VAL A 171 6.84 -19.17 -8.86
N ALA A 172 7.69 -20.19 -8.77
CA ALA A 172 8.37 -20.81 -9.90
C ALA A 172 7.44 -21.85 -10.56
N VAL A 173 7.07 -21.60 -11.82
CA VAL A 173 6.15 -22.46 -12.58
C VAL A 173 6.92 -23.48 -13.42
N GLY A 174 6.46 -24.73 -13.39
CA GLY A 174 7.08 -25.83 -14.13
C GLY A 174 8.49 -26.16 -13.62
N ASP A 175 9.47 -26.17 -14.50
CA ASP A 175 10.86 -26.59 -14.22
C ASP A 175 11.83 -25.43 -13.94
N VAL A 176 11.33 -24.20 -13.82
CA VAL A 176 12.20 -23.01 -13.72
C VAL A 176 12.85 -22.87 -12.34
N GLY A 177 12.33 -23.55 -11.31
CA GLY A 177 12.71 -23.34 -9.91
C GLY A 177 14.21 -23.56 -9.61
N ASP A 178 14.78 -24.66 -10.11
CA ASP A 178 16.21 -24.96 -9.85
C ASP A 178 17.14 -23.90 -10.45
N LYS A 179 16.87 -23.49 -11.70
CA LYS A 179 17.62 -22.41 -12.37
C LYS A 179 17.47 -21.08 -11.66
N LEU A 180 16.27 -20.80 -11.12
CA LEU A 180 16.02 -19.58 -10.36
C LEU A 180 16.84 -19.57 -9.05
N ILE A 181 16.82 -20.65 -8.28
CA ILE A 181 17.62 -20.79 -7.04
C ILE A 181 19.12 -20.67 -7.33
N GLU A 182 19.61 -21.36 -8.37
CA GLU A 182 21.02 -21.27 -8.78
C GLU A 182 21.48 -19.84 -9.03
N LYS A 183 20.65 -19.03 -9.70
CA LYS A 183 20.95 -17.61 -10.00
C LYS A 183 20.73 -16.68 -8.80
N LEU A 184 19.73 -16.91 -7.97
CA LEU A 184 19.42 -16.07 -6.81
C LEU A 184 20.44 -16.23 -5.69
N THR A 185 20.89 -17.45 -5.40
CA THR A 185 21.76 -17.76 -4.25
C THR A 185 22.97 -16.84 -4.17
N PRO A 186 23.83 -16.73 -5.20
CA PRO A 186 25.01 -15.88 -5.13
C PRO A 186 24.66 -14.38 -4.99
N ARG A 187 23.53 -13.94 -5.55
CA ARG A 187 23.09 -12.55 -5.47
C ARG A 187 22.64 -12.19 -4.05
N VAL A 188 21.89 -13.09 -3.38
CA VAL A 188 21.45 -12.89 -1.98
C VAL A 188 22.64 -12.95 -1.02
N GLN A 189 23.57 -13.88 -1.22
CA GLN A 189 24.82 -13.96 -0.43
C GLN A 189 25.70 -12.73 -0.60
N GLY A 190 25.71 -12.14 -1.79
CA GLY A 190 26.54 -10.99 -2.13
C GLY A 190 25.95 -9.63 -1.74
N LEU A 191 24.76 -9.57 -1.12
CA LEU A 191 24.14 -8.32 -0.71
C LEU A 191 25.02 -7.53 0.26
N LYS A 192 25.31 -6.29 -0.07
CA LYS A 192 26.09 -5.37 0.77
C LYS A 192 25.18 -4.77 1.84
N VAL A 193 25.28 -5.28 3.05
CA VAL A 193 24.49 -4.82 4.21
C VAL A 193 25.31 -3.83 5.02
N GLY A 194 24.71 -2.70 5.41
CA GLY A 194 25.42 -1.67 6.19
C GLY A 194 24.55 -0.43 6.48
N PRO A 195 25.17 0.62 7.04
CA PRO A 195 24.46 1.86 7.34
C PRO A 195 24.05 2.60 6.07
N GLY A 196 22.83 3.14 6.03
CA GLY A 196 22.28 3.85 4.87
C GLY A 196 23.02 5.14 4.47
N THR A 197 24.00 5.58 5.24
CA THR A 197 24.88 6.71 4.93
C THR A 197 26.07 6.30 4.04
N ASP A 198 26.31 5.01 3.86
CA ASP A 198 27.35 4.49 2.98
C ASP A 198 26.73 4.24 1.59
N PRO A 199 27.20 4.94 0.52
CA PRO A 199 26.64 4.82 -0.83
C PRO A 199 26.87 3.44 -1.48
N GLU A 200 27.78 2.62 -0.96
CA GLU A 200 28.04 1.26 -1.47
C GLU A 200 27.11 0.21 -0.87
N VAL A 201 26.30 0.58 0.13
CA VAL A 201 25.36 -0.32 0.80
C VAL A 201 24.08 -0.48 -0.01
N GLU A 202 23.63 -1.72 -0.17
CA GLU A 202 22.40 -2.07 -0.88
C GLU A 202 21.22 -2.29 0.07
N MET A 203 21.48 -2.70 1.32
CA MET A 203 20.45 -3.01 2.30
C MET A 203 20.82 -2.46 3.69
N GLY A 204 19.97 -1.62 4.24
CA GLY A 204 20.11 -1.04 5.58
C GLY A 204 19.63 -1.95 6.71
N PRO A 205 19.58 -1.43 7.96
CA PRO A 205 19.04 -2.16 9.11
C PRO A 205 17.50 -2.22 9.07
N LEU A 206 16.94 -3.10 9.89
CA LEU A 206 15.53 -3.08 10.27
C LEU A 206 15.24 -1.92 11.24
N ILE A 207 13.96 -1.62 11.44
CA ILE A 207 13.53 -0.46 12.25
C ILE A 207 13.82 -0.59 13.75
N SER A 208 13.90 -1.79 14.29
CA SER A 208 14.07 -2.01 15.75
C SER A 208 14.57 -3.42 16.06
N ASP A 209 15.08 -3.61 17.30
CA ASP A 209 15.47 -4.91 17.86
C ASP A 209 14.30 -5.89 17.99
N VAL A 210 13.13 -5.39 18.39
CA VAL A 210 11.89 -6.18 18.46
C VAL A 210 11.53 -6.73 17.09
N HIS A 211 11.66 -5.89 16.06
CA HIS A 211 11.36 -6.32 14.69
C HIS A 211 12.42 -7.27 14.15
N LEU A 212 13.71 -7.04 14.44
CA LEU A 212 14.80 -7.97 14.13
C LEU A 212 14.54 -9.36 14.74
N SER A 213 14.17 -9.39 16.02
CA SER A 213 13.83 -10.64 16.72
C SER A 213 12.62 -11.34 16.10
N LYS A 214 11.60 -10.58 15.70
CA LYS A 214 10.44 -11.09 14.97
C LYS A 214 10.83 -11.71 13.64
N VAL A 215 11.64 -11.03 12.82
CA VAL A 215 12.09 -11.54 11.52
C VAL A 215 12.91 -12.82 11.69
N LYS A 216 13.85 -12.86 12.66
CA LYS A 216 14.60 -14.09 13.00
C LYS A 216 13.67 -15.24 13.38
N SER A 217 12.62 -15.00 14.15
CA SER A 217 11.66 -16.03 14.54
C SER A 217 10.87 -16.60 13.35
N TYR A 218 10.62 -15.80 12.31
CA TYR A 218 10.03 -16.32 11.07
C TYR A 218 11.00 -17.23 10.32
N VAL A 219 12.29 -16.87 10.28
CA VAL A 219 13.29 -17.75 9.66
C VAL A 219 13.38 -19.08 10.42
N ASP A 220 13.35 -19.04 11.76
CA ASP A 220 13.31 -20.26 12.60
C ASP A 220 12.05 -21.11 12.30
N SER A 221 10.89 -20.46 12.17
CA SER A 221 9.62 -21.13 11.82
C SER A 221 9.70 -21.82 10.46
N GLY A 222 10.26 -21.15 9.44
CA GLY A 222 10.39 -21.74 8.10
C GLY A 222 11.24 -23.02 8.10
N VAL A 223 12.35 -23.01 8.83
CA VAL A 223 13.19 -24.22 9.02
C VAL A 223 12.42 -25.31 9.76
N ALA A 224 11.74 -24.96 10.85
CA ALA A 224 10.98 -25.90 11.66
C ALA A 224 9.80 -26.54 10.91
N GLU A 225 9.18 -25.80 10.02
CA GLU A 225 8.06 -26.25 9.15
C GLU A 225 8.54 -27.05 7.93
N GLY A 226 9.87 -27.15 7.71
CA GLY A 226 10.49 -28.01 6.69
C GLY A 226 10.72 -27.33 5.35
N ALA A 227 10.80 -26.00 5.28
CA ALA A 227 11.30 -25.30 4.12
C ALA A 227 12.84 -25.37 4.07
N ASP A 228 13.41 -25.37 2.87
CA ASP A 228 14.84 -25.42 2.67
C ASP A 228 15.44 -24.00 2.79
N LEU A 229 16.18 -23.74 3.86
CA LEU A 229 16.90 -22.47 4.04
C LEU A 229 18.17 -22.47 3.19
N ILE A 230 18.13 -21.85 2.03
CA ILE A 230 19.24 -21.81 1.04
C ILE A 230 20.30 -20.79 1.44
N VAL A 231 19.86 -19.60 1.90
CA VAL A 231 20.74 -18.55 2.40
C VAL A 231 20.23 -18.10 3.76
N ASP A 232 21.13 -18.13 4.77
CA ASP A 232 20.83 -17.72 6.14
C ASP A 232 21.56 -16.41 6.48
N GLY A 233 20.82 -15.32 6.51
CA GLY A 233 21.31 -13.98 6.83
C GLY A 233 21.37 -13.65 8.33
N ARG A 234 20.96 -14.54 9.24
CA ARG A 234 20.81 -14.24 10.68
C ARG A 234 22.12 -13.99 11.41
N SER A 235 23.25 -14.51 10.88
CA SER A 235 24.56 -14.47 11.52
C SER A 235 25.43 -13.27 11.12
N ILE A 236 24.90 -12.33 10.34
CA ILE A 236 25.69 -11.17 9.93
C ILE A 236 26.11 -10.33 11.15
N SER A 237 27.38 -9.92 11.16
CA SER A 237 27.94 -8.99 12.14
C SER A 237 28.71 -7.90 11.41
N LEU A 238 28.42 -6.64 11.73
CA LEU A 238 29.07 -5.49 11.12
C LEU A 238 29.97 -4.80 12.16
N GLN A 239 31.25 -4.69 11.84
CA GLN A 239 32.23 -4.06 12.71
C GLN A 239 31.85 -2.58 12.95
N GLY A 240 31.78 -2.19 14.23
CA GLY A 240 31.38 -0.86 14.66
C GLY A 240 29.86 -0.61 14.72
N TYR A 241 29.06 -1.63 14.34
CA TYR A 241 27.59 -1.57 14.36
C TYR A 241 26.98 -2.81 15.03
N GLU A 242 27.66 -3.39 16.00
CA GLU A 242 27.29 -4.65 16.66
C GLU A 242 25.92 -4.56 17.37
N ASN A 243 25.52 -3.36 17.78
CA ASN A 243 24.22 -3.09 18.40
C ASN A 243 23.16 -2.61 17.38
N GLY A 244 23.47 -2.61 16.09
CA GLY A 244 22.54 -2.24 15.04
C GLY A 244 21.57 -3.39 14.72
N TYR A 245 20.42 -3.06 14.14
CA TYR A 245 19.36 -4.02 13.82
C TYR A 245 19.57 -4.68 12.45
N PHE A 246 20.80 -5.07 12.14
CA PHE A 246 21.15 -5.64 10.84
C PHE A 246 20.85 -7.14 10.76
N ILE A 247 20.41 -7.55 9.58
CA ILE A 247 20.23 -8.95 9.19
C ILE A 247 20.55 -9.06 7.69
N GLY A 248 21.19 -10.13 7.28
CA GLY A 248 21.45 -10.41 5.86
C GLY A 248 20.20 -10.91 5.15
N GLY A 249 20.26 -11.03 3.83
CA GLY A 249 19.18 -11.63 3.04
C GLY A 249 19.00 -13.11 3.41
N CYS A 250 17.75 -13.53 3.61
CA CYS A 250 17.38 -14.93 3.78
C CYS A 250 16.61 -15.40 2.55
N LEU A 251 16.95 -16.62 2.07
CA LEU A 251 16.30 -17.25 0.92
C LEU A 251 15.85 -18.66 1.30
N PHE A 252 14.56 -18.90 1.11
CA PHE A 252 13.96 -20.23 1.28
C PHE A 252 13.52 -20.82 -0.05
N ASP A 253 13.66 -22.12 -0.21
CA ASP A 253 13.04 -22.92 -1.28
C ASP A 253 12.08 -23.96 -0.72
N HIS A 254 11.27 -24.57 -1.60
CA HIS A 254 10.25 -25.58 -1.25
C HIS A 254 9.26 -25.13 -0.16
N VAL A 255 8.99 -23.81 -0.11
CA VAL A 255 7.97 -23.25 0.79
C VAL A 255 6.59 -23.70 0.34
N LYS A 256 5.72 -24.07 1.30
CA LYS A 256 4.35 -24.49 1.05
C LYS A 256 3.35 -23.46 1.55
N GLU A 257 2.12 -23.51 1.02
CA GLU A 257 1.04 -22.57 1.32
C GLU A 257 0.56 -22.62 2.79
N ASP A 258 0.74 -23.73 3.47
CA ASP A 258 0.38 -23.92 4.89
C ASP A 258 1.43 -23.40 5.87
N MET A 259 2.64 -23.09 5.40
CA MET A 259 3.73 -22.59 6.24
C MET A 259 3.49 -21.14 6.68
N LYS A 260 3.90 -20.82 7.91
CA LYS A 260 3.77 -19.47 8.48
C LYS A 260 4.49 -18.42 7.66
N ILE A 261 5.70 -18.72 7.17
CA ILE A 261 6.51 -17.81 6.34
C ILE A 261 5.85 -17.49 4.99
N TYR A 262 4.92 -18.33 4.50
CA TYR A 262 4.11 -18.03 3.32
C TYR A 262 2.87 -17.20 3.68
N ARG A 263 2.13 -17.60 4.73
CA ARG A 263 0.84 -16.99 5.05
C ARG A 263 0.94 -15.58 5.62
N GLU A 264 1.95 -15.33 6.48
CA GLU A 264 2.05 -14.08 7.22
C GLU A 264 3.01 -13.10 6.58
N GLU A 265 2.74 -11.81 6.73
CA GLU A 265 3.65 -10.74 6.34
C GLU A 265 4.84 -10.67 7.32
N ILE A 266 6.03 -10.96 6.81
CA ILE A 266 7.27 -10.93 7.62
C ILE A 266 7.76 -9.50 7.82
N PHE A 267 7.70 -8.70 6.76
CA PHE A 267 8.18 -7.32 6.68
C PHE A 267 9.69 -7.22 6.97
N GLY A 268 10.46 -8.11 6.36
CA GLY A 268 11.89 -8.28 6.52
C GLY A 268 12.53 -8.91 5.28
N PRO A 269 13.87 -9.00 5.20
CA PRO A 269 14.59 -9.47 4.00
C PRO A 269 14.59 -11.00 3.89
N VAL A 270 13.39 -11.56 3.77
CA VAL A 270 13.13 -13.01 3.66
C VAL A 270 12.31 -13.28 2.41
N LEU A 271 12.91 -13.94 1.43
CA LEU A 271 12.28 -14.36 0.20
C LEU A 271 11.97 -15.86 0.24
N SER A 272 10.73 -16.20 -0.07
CA SER A 272 10.22 -17.58 -0.15
C SER A 272 10.02 -17.98 -1.61
N VAL A 273 10.61 -19.09 -2.03
CA VAL A 273 10.35 -19.68 -3.34
C VAL A 273 9.36 -20.85 -3.15
N VAL A 274 8.25 -20.75 -3.90
CA VAL A 274 7.22 -21.78 -3.96
C VAL A 274 7.20 -22.34 -5.39
N ARG A 275 7.03 -23.64 -5.51
CA ARG A 275 7.03 -24.32 -6.81
C ARG A 275 5.63 -24.73 -7.17
N GLN A 276 5.15 -24.36 -8.37
CA GLN A 276 3.84 -24.74 -8.89
C GLN A 276 3.97 -25.43 -10.24
N PRO A 277 3.23 -26.51 -10.49
CA PRO A 277 3.36 -27.28 -11.74
C PRO A 277 2.87 -26.51 -12.97
N THR A 278 1.81 -25.70 -12.82
CA THR A 278 1.16 -25.02 -13.95
C THR A 278 0.89 -23.55 -13.66
N PHE A 279 0.60 -22.80 -14.72
CA PHE A 279 0.11 -21.40 -14.62
C PHE A 279 -1.18 -21.31 -13.81
N ASP A 280 -2.13 -22.24 -14.02
CA ASP A 280 -3.42 -22.21 -13.32
C ASP A 280 -3.26 -22.43 -11.81
N ASP A 281 -2.34 -23.33 -11.40
CA ASP A 281 -2.01 -23.53 -9.99
C ASP A 281 -1.38 -22.28 -9.38
N ALA A 282 -0.47 -21.63 -10.08
CA ALA A 282 0.15 -20.39 -9.64
C ALA A 282 -0.87 -19.23 -9.52
N LEU A 283 -1.75 -19.09 -10.50
CA LEU A 283 -2.82 -18.08 -10.48
C LEU A 283 -3.81 -18.34 -9.34
N LYS A 284 -4.18 -19.63 -9.13
CA LYS A 284 -5.03 -20.03 -8.01
C LYS A 284 -4.40 -19.68 -6.67
N MET A 285 -3.13 -20.00 -6.45
CA MET A 285 -2.37 -19.68 -5.25
C MET A 285 -2.39 -18.16 -4.95
N VAL A 286 -2.09 -17.33 -5.95
CA VAL A 286 -2.14 -15.86 -5.82
C VAL A 286 -3.55 -15.38 -5.45
N ASN A 287 -4.57 -16.00 -6.08
CA ASN A 287 -5.96 -15.61 -5.86
C ASN A 287 -6.52 -16.06 -4.51
N ASP A 288 -6.05 -17.16 -3.96
CA ASP A 288 -6.55 -17.72 -2.70
C ASP A 288 -5.90 -17.08 -1.46
N HIS A 289 -4.77 -16.38 -1.63
CA HIS A 289 -4.14 -15.70 -0.52
C HIS A 289 -5.04 -14.60 0.06
N GLU A 290 -5.02 -14.41 1.39
CA GLU A 290 -5.87 -13.43 2.09
C GLU A 290 -5.53 -11.98 1.77
N PHE A 291 -4.30 -11.68 1.38
CA PHE A 291 -3.86 -10.35 0.94
C PHE A 291 -3.97 -10.19 -0.57
N GLY A 292 -4.18 -8.95 -1.00
CA GLY A 292 -4.34 -8.62 -2.41
C GLY A 292 -3.78 -7.25 -2.78
N ASN A 293 -2.60 -6.89 -2.25
CA ASN A 293 -2.00 -5.59 -2.50
C ASN A 293 -1.38 -5.50 -3.89
N GLY A 294 -0.32 -6.28 -4.14
CA GLY A 294 0.38 -6.30 -5.41
C GLY A 294 0.79 -7.72 -5.83
N THR A 295 0.96 -7.91 -7.13
CA THR A 295 1.53 -9.12 -7.72
C THR A 295 2.18 -8.79 -9.07
N THR A 296 3.05 -9.66 -9.53
CA THR A 296 3.64 -9.53 -10.87
C THR A 296 3.82 -10.88 -11.52
N ILE A 297 3.79 -10.91 -12.85
CA ILE A 297 4.17 -12.06 -13.66
C ILE A 297 5.34 -11.71 -14.56
N TYR A 298 6.28 -12.63 -14.68
CA TYR A 298 7.39 -12.56 -15.63
C TYR A 298 7.22 -13.66 -16.69
N THR A 299 7.02 -13.24 -17.92
CA THR A 299 6.82 -14.11 -19.08
C THR A 299 7.10 -13.35 -20.38
N ARG A 300 7.46 -14.04 -21.44
CA ARG A 300 7.54 -13.50 -22.81
C ARG A 300 6.29 -13.78 -23.63
N ASP A 301 5.35 -14.58 -23.09
CA ASP A 301 4.09 -14.91 -23.74
C ASP A 301 3.00 -13.89 -23.42
N GLY A 302 2.50 -13.22 -24.45
CA GLY A 302 1.49 -12.16 -24.32
C GLY A 302 0.12 -12.66 -23.87
N ASP A 303 -0.27 -13.86 -24.23
CA ASP A 303 -1.56 -14.44 -23.86
C ASP A 303 -1.56 -14.81 -22.36
N THR A 304 -0.49 -15.44 -21.89
CA THR A 304 -0.29 -15.75 -20.47
C THR A 304 -0.28 -14.47 -19.61
N ALA A 305 0.47 -13.42 -20.05
CA ALA A 305 0.50 -12.13 -19.36
C ALA A 305 -0.89 -11.48 -19.26
N ARG A 306 -1.64 -11.49 -20.37
CA ARG A 306 -3.00 -10.94 -20.41
C ARG A 306 -3.99 -11.76 -19.58
N ALA A 307 -3.89 -13.08 -19.62
CA ALA A 307 -4.73 -13.97 -18.81
C ALA A 307 -4.50 -13.71 -17.31
N PHE A 308 -3.23 -13.60 -16.89
CA PHE A 308 -2.89 -13.26 -15.52
C PHE A 308 -3.47 -11.92 -15.08
N ALA A 309 -3.21 -10.85 -15.85
CA ALA A 309 -3.69 -9.51 -15.52
C ALA A 309 -5.22 -9.42 -15.39
N ASN A 310 -5.96 -10.20 -16.20
CA ASN A 310 -7.42 -10.19 -16.19
C ASN A 310 -8.05 -11.08 -15.09
N GLN A 311 -7.36 -12.14 -14.68
CA GLN A 311 -7.94 -13.16 -13.80
C GLN A 311 -7.43 -13.07 -12.35
N CYS A 312 -6.31 -12.38 -12.09
CA CYS A 312 -5.83 -12.25 -10.73
C CYS A 312 -6.70 -11.27 -9.91
N LYS A 313 -6.96 -11.65 -8.64
CA LYS A 313 -7.80 -10.90 -7.70
C LYS A 313 -6.94 -10.02 -6.78
N ILE A 314 -6.11 -9.18 -7.38
CA ILE A 314 -5.12 -8.33 -6.72
C ILE A 314 -5.29 -6.89 -7.21
N GLY A 315 -5.10 -5.92 -6.32
CA GLY A 315 -5.35 -4.52 -6.64
C GLY A 315 -4.37 -3.90 -7.64
N MET A 316 -3.09 -4.32 -7.59
CA MET A 316 -2.04 -3.80 -8.48
C MET A 316 -1.29 -4.96 -9.13
N VAL A 317 -1.23 -4.98 -10.46
CA VAL A 317 -0.65 -6.08 -11.25
C VAL A 317 0.45 -5.57 -12.14
N GLY A 318 1.62 -6.21 -12.07
CA GLY A 318 2.75 -5.98 -12.95
C GLY A 318 2.88 -7.06 -14.02
N VAL A 319 3.36 -6.69 -15.18
CA VAL A 319 3.83 -7.61 -16.20
C VAL A 319 5.27 -7.23 -16.52
N ASN A 320 6.21 -8.10 -16.18
CA ASN A 320 7.66 -7.85 -16.30
C ASN A 320 8.12 -6.56 -15.56
N VAL A 321 7.39 -6.18 -14.53
CA VAL A 321 7.72 -5.06 -13.63
C VAL A 321 7.62 -5.57 -12.20
N PRO A 322 8.70 -5.51 -11.39
CA PRO A 322 8.72 -6.17 -10.08
C PRO A 322 7.81 -5.50 -9.05
N ILE A 323 7.71 -4.18 -9.07
CA ILE A 323 6.89 -3.39 -8.15
C ILE A 323 5.92 -2.53 -8.97
N PRO A 324 4.65 -2.96 -9.17
CA PRO A 324 3.70 -2.29 -10.04
C PRO A 324 3.04 -1.07 -9.37
N VAL A 325 3.84 -0.15 -8.81
CA VAL A 325 3.33 1.11 -8.27
C VAL A 325 2.83 1.98 -9.42
N PRO A 326 1.55 2.38 -9.45
CA PRO A 326 1.01 3.16 -10.55
C PRO A 326 1.47 4.62 -10.49
N MET A 327 1.39 5.30 -11.62
CA MET A 327 1.49 6.76 -11.65
C MET A 327 0.36 7.40 -10.84
N ALA A 328 0.63 8.58 -10.23
CA ALA A 328 -0.26 9.23 -9.27
C ALA A 328 -1.68 9.59 -9.78
N PHE A 329 -1.96 9.48 -11.06
CA PHE A 329 -3.30 9.64 -11.63
C PHE A 329 -4.08 8.33 -11.74
N HIS A 330 -3.45 7.18 -11.43
CA HIS A 330 -4.11 5.89 -11.25
C HIS A 330 -4.22 5.57 -9.77
N SER A 331 -5.16 4.69 -9.42
CA SER A 331 -5.42 4.28 -8.05
C SER A 331 -4.28 3.42 -7.49
N PHE A 332 -3.83 3.72 -6.26
CA PHE A 332 -2.91 2.89 -5.47
C PHE A 332 -3.68 2.28 -4.31
N GLY A 333 -3.88 0.98 -4.33
CA GLY A 333 -4.57 0.28 -3.24
C GLY A 333 -4.75 -1.20 -3.51
N GLY A 334 -4.83 -1.95 -2.43
CA GLY A 334 -5.03 -3.38 -2.45
C GLY A 334 -6.50 -3.79 -2.54
N TRP A 335 -6.71 -5.08 -2.71
CA TRP A 335 -7.97 -5.76 -2.53
C TRP A 335 -7.90 -6.63 -1.28
N LYS A 336 -8.99 -7.31 -0.96
CA LYS A 336 -9.08 -8.25 0.18
C LYS A 336 -8.65 -7.57 1.49
N ARG A 337 -7.86 -8.24 2.34
CA ARG A 337 -7.41 -7.69 3.63
C ARG A 337 -6.24 -6.69 3.53
N SER A 338 -5.82 -6.36 2.31
CA SER A 338 -4.83 -5.29 2.09
C SER A 338 -5.46 -3.88 2.03
N LEU A 339 -6.79 -3.77 1.96
CA LEU A 339 -7.50 -2.49 2.02
C LEU A 339 -8.85 -2.66 2.72
N PHE A 340 -9.10 -1.84 3.73
CA PHE A 340 -10.40 -1.68 4.39
C PHE A 340 -10.99 -0.32 4.02
N GLY A 341 -12.19 -0.33 3.46
CA GLY A 341 -12.86 0.82 2.83
C GLY A 341 -12.86 0.71 1.31
N ASP A 342 -13.66 1.57 0.65
CA ASP A 342 -13.92 1.47 -0.80
C ASP A 342 -12.98 2.32 -1.66
N HIS A 343 -12.29 3.29 -1.06
CA HIS A 343 -11.44 4.22 -1.77
C HIS A 343 -9.96 3.91 -1.51
N ALA A 344 -9.21 3.81 -2.59
CA ALA A 344 -7.75 3.73 -2.54
C ALA A 344 -7.11 5.13 -2.57
N MET A 345 -5.78 5.18 -2.47
CA MET A 345 -5.01 6.41 -2.61
C MET A 345 -4.93 6.82 -4.09
N HIS A 346 -4.55 8.04 -4.35
CA HIS A 346 -4.25 8.61 -5.66
C HIS A 346 -5.45 8.78 -6.62
N GLY A 347 -5.19 9.53 -7.70
CA GLY A 347 -6.13 9.74 -8.79
C GLY A 347 -7.49 10.28 -8.36
N MET A 348 -8.52 9.89 -9.09
CA MET A 348 -9.89 10.28 -8.78
C MET A 348 -10.43 9.64 -7.49
N ASP A 349 -9.90 8.50 -7.07
CA ASP A 349 -10.31 7.86 -5.81
C ASP A 349 -9.92 8.73 -4.61
N GLY A 350 -8.71 9.30 -4.59
CA GLY A 350 -8.30 10.24 -3.57
C GLY A 350 -9.18 11.50 -3.55
N VAL A 351 -9.53 12.04 -4.72
CA VAL A 351 -10.47 13.18 -4.80
C VAL A 351 -11.84 12.82 -4.26
N ARG A 352 -12.37 11.65 -4.62
CA ARG A 352 -13.66 11.16 -4.11
C ARG A 352 -13.62 10.94 -2.61
N PHE A 353 -12.52 10.39 -2.12
CA PHE A 353 -12.34 10.14 -0.69
C PHE A 353 -12.36 11.43 0.13
N PHE A 354 -11.66 12.49 -0.30
CA PHE A 354 -11.53 13.75 0.44
C PHE A 354 -12.62 14.79 0.11
N THR A 355 -13.65 14.44 -0.67
CA THR A 355 -14.75 15.32 -1.02
C THR A 355 -16.12 14.65 -0.91
N ARG A 356 -17.17 15.46 -0.80
CA ARG A 356 -18.56 15.03 -0.91
C ARG A 356 -19.28 15.79 -2.02
N LEU A 357 -20.20 15.14 -2.68
CA LEU A 357 -21.05 15.78 -3.67
C LEU A 357 -22.18 16.54 -2.99
N LYS A 358 -22.42 17.77 -3.47
CA LYS A 358 -23.65 18.52 -3.22
C LYS A 358 -24.38 18.65 -4.54
N THR A 359 -25.65 18.28 -4.57
CA THR A 359 -26.50 18.47 -5.71
C THR A 359 -27.44 19.65 -5.45
N VAL A 360 -27.56 20.55 -6.43
CA VAL A 360 -28.42 21.70 -6.38
C VAL A 360 -29.40 21.60 -7.54
N THR A 361 -30.67 21.79 -7.25
CA THR A 361 -31.71 21.91 -8.26
C THR A 361 -32.35 23.29 -8.11
N SER A 362 -32.37 24.07 -9.17
CA SER A 362 -32.84 25.44 -9.15
C SER A 362 -33.91 25.64 -10.23
N ARG A 363 -34.97 26.31 -9.85
CA ARG A 363 -35.94 26.89 -10.81
C ARG A 363 -35.61 28.37 -10.96
N TRP A 364 -35.37 28.80 -12.19
CA TRP A 364 -35.09 30.21 -12.46
C TRP A 364 -36.35 31.05 -12.48
N PRO A 365 -36.36 32.25 -11.91
CA PRO A 365 -37.55 33.05 -11.64
C PRO A 365 -38.11 33.80 -12.87
N THR A 366 -38.04 33.22 -14.05
CA THR A 366 -38.71 33.74 -15.24
C THR A 366 -40.02 33.00 -15.46
N GLY A 367 -41.14 33.70 -15.40
CA GLY A 367 -42.43 33.11 -15.60
C GLY A 367 -42.89 32.18 -14.47
N ILE A 368 -42.55 32.50 -13.22
CA ILE A 368 -43.00 31.73 -12.04
C ILE A 368 -44.51 31.57 -12.08
N ARG A 369 -44.97 30.32 -12.19
CA ARG A 369 -46.40 29.99 -12.12
C ARG A 369 -46.91 30.27 -10.70
N LYS A 370 -48.06 30.92 -10.58
CA LYS A 370 -48.76 31.07 -9.30
C LYS A 370 -49.46 29.74 -8.96
N GLY A 371 -49.19 29.21 -7.79
CA GLY A 371 -49.82 27.99 -7.27
C GLY A 371 -48.86 26.92 -6.82
N ALA A 372 -49.32 25.98 -6.01
CA ALA A 372 -48.56 24.83 -5.56
C ALA A 372 -48.41 23.80 -6.71
N GLU A 373 -47.21 23.27 -6.88
CA GLU A 373 -46.91 22.21 -7.84
C GLU A 373 -46.72 20.90 -7.08
N PHE A 374 -47.62 19.95 -7.31
CA PHE A 374 -47.65 18.67 -6.60
C PHE A 374 -46.98 17.52 -7.37
N THR A 375 -46.36 17.83 -8.50
CA THR A 375 -45.66 16.84 -9.32
C THR A 375 -44.15 17.01 -9.22
N ILE A 376 -43.44 15.88 -9.12
CA ILE A 376 -41.99 15.88 -9.21
C ILE A 376 -41.58 16.30 -10.63
N PRO A 377 -40.62 17.25 -10.79
CA PRO A 377 -40.14 17.64 -12.12
C PRO A 377 -39.60 16.43 -12.87
N THR A 378 -40.08 16.19 -14.07
CA THR A 378 -39.60 15.13 -14.93
C THR A 378 -39.15 15.71 -16.26
N MET A 379 -38.16 15.10 -16.90
CA MET A 379 -37.80 15.41 -18.28
C MET A 379 -39.02 15.13 -19.18
N LYS A 380 -39.31 16.06 -20.10
CA LYS A 380 -40.27 15.87 -21.19
C LYS A 380 -39.55 15.51 -22.45
#